data_0c51e4deede8cd11e7d2c448d827c3d1
#
_entry.id   0c51e4deede8cd11e7d2c448d827c3d1
#
_cell.length_a   1.000
_cell.length_b   1.000
_cell.length_c   1.000
_cell.angle_alpha   90.00
_cell.angle_beta   90.00
_cell.angle_gamma   90.00
#
_symmetry.space_group_name_H-M   'P 1'
#
loop_
_entity.id
_entity.type
_entity.pdbx_description
1 polymer ?
#
loop_
_entity_poly.entity_id
_entity_poly.type
_entity_poly.pdbx_seq_one_letter_code
_entity_poly.pdbx_strand_id
1 'polypeptide(L)'
;QHQTIYTFSECFLTILPLHLNLPLQQYLQHTLFNNLNDEMITTITTLFSHNGNMSSAAKELHIHRNTLLYRTQRYFEETSLDLKRSDDLLIAYLAAQLNKLTKYP
;
A
#
# COMPACT_ATOMS: atom_id res chain seq x y z
N GLN A 1 -7.83 25.78 0.95
CA GLN A 1 -6.98 25.27 2.01
C GLN A 1 -7.54 24.02 2.67
N HIS A 2 -6.83 22.97 2.59
CA HIS A 2 -7.19 21.72 3.24
C HIS A 2 -6.46 21.59 4.53
N GLN A 3 -7.18 21.24 5.55
CA GLN A 3 -6.57 20.71 6.74
C GLN A 3 -6.71 19.22 6.70
N THR A 4 -5.59 18.54 6.65
CA THR A 4 -5.63 17.09 6.68
C THR A 4 -5.72 16.65 8.13
N ILE A 5 -6.78 15.91 8.44
CA ILE A 5 -6.98 15.37 9.77
C ILE A 5 -6.68 13.89 9.70
N TYR A 6 -5.69 13.46 10.48
CA TYR A 6 -5.32 12.05 10.52
C TYR A 6 -5.91 11.40 11.74
N THR A 7 -6.44 10.19 11.56
CA THR A 7 -6.87 9.39 12.69
C THR A 7 -5.65 8.83 13.40
N PHE A 8 -5.85 8.33 14.64
CA PHE A 8 -4.79 7.67 15.37
C PHE A 8 -4.23 6.49 14.57
N SER A 9 -5.13 5.70 13.96
CA SER A 9 -4.71 4.53 13.18
C SER A 9 -3.84 4.92 12.01
N GLU A 10 -4.19 5.99 11.29
CA GLU A 10 -3.40 6.45 10.16
C GLU A 10 -2.01 6.88 10.58
N CYS A 11 -1.93 7.63 11.67
CA CYS A 11 -0.63 8.06 12.19
C CYS A 11 0.19 6.86 12.65
N PHE A 12 -0.43 5.95 13.39
CA PHE A 12 0.26 4.77 13.90
C PHE A 12 0.82 3.91 12.77
N LEU A 13 -0.01 3.65 11.75
CA LEU A 13 0.39 2.79 10.64
C LEU A 13 1.41 3.46 9.72
N THR A 14 1.47 4.80 9.73
CA THR A 14 2.49 5.51 8.96
C THR A 14 3.86 5.39 9.58
N ILE A 15 3.96 5.47 10.90
CA ILE A 15 5.25 5.44 11.58
C ILE A 15 5.69 4.04 11.97
N LEU A 16 4.74 3.11 12.11
CA LEU A 16 5.06 1.74 12.56
C LEU A 16 6.19 1.08 11.75
N PRO A 17 6.20 1.17 10.42
CA PRO A 17 7.25 0.49 9.66
C PRO A 17 8.67 0.95 10.01
N LEU A 18 8.83 2.20 10.41
CA LEU A 18 10.14 2.72 10.80
C LEU A 18 10.62 2.16 12.14
N HIS A 19 9.71 1.63 12.94
CA HIS A 19 10.01 1.09 14.26
C HIS A 19 10.09 -0.44 14.27
N LEU A 20 9.96 -1.08 13.11
CA LEU A 20 10.24 -2.49 12.98
C LEU A 20 11.75 -2.71 13.11
N ASN A 21 12.14 -3.87 13.62
CA ASN A 21 13.57 -4.15 13.71
C ASN A 21 14.19 -4.20 12.30
N LEU A 22 15.50 -4.02 12.24
CA LEU A 22 16.18 -3.89 10.96
C LEU A 22 16.00 -5.12 10.07
N PRO A 23 16.12 -6.37 10.58
CA PRO A 23 15.90 -7.53 9.71
C PRO A 23 14.53 -7.53 9.05
N LEU A 24 13.47 -7.13 9.76
CA LEU A 24 12.15 -7.12 9.20
C LEU A 24 11.99 -6.00 8.17
N GLN A 25 12.58 -4.83 8.42
CA GLN A 25 12.59 -3.76 7.44
C GLN A 25 13.32 -4.19 6.17
N GLN A 26 14.45 -4.87 6.32
CA GLN A 26 15.21 -5.36 5.17
C GLN A 26 14.42 -6.40 4.38
N TYR A 27 13.69 -7.26 5.07
CA TYR A 27 12.83 -8.23 4.42
C TYR A 27 11.78 -7.53 3.54
N LEU A 28 11.11 -6.52 4.08
CA LEU A 28 10.11 -5.77 3.32
C LEU A 28 10.76 -5.09 2.11
N GLN A 29 11.92 -4.50 2.30
CA GLN A 29 12.63 -3.82 1.21
C GLN A 29 13.05 -4.79 0.11
N HIS A 30 13.65 -5.90 0.47
CA HIS A 30 14.15 -6.85 -0.52
C HIS A 30 13.03 -7.62 -1.22
N THR A 31 11.94 -7.89 -0.50
CA THR A 31 10.87 -8.72 -1.03
C THR A 31 9.85 -7.92 -1.82
N LEU A 32 9.53 -6.71 -1.37
CA LEU A 32 8.37 -6.00 -1.90
C LEU A 32 8.68 -4.71 -2.63
N PHE A 33 9.82 -4.05 -2.36
CA PHE A 33 10.08 -2.72 -2.93
C PHE A 33 10.23 -2.73 -4.45
N ASN A 34 10.72 -3.81 -5.04
CA ASN A 34 10.90 -3.87 -6.49
C ASN A 34 9.59 -3.73 -7.25
N ASN A 35 8.47 -4.04 -6.59
CA ASN A 35 7.15 -4.01 -7.21
C ASN A 35 6.35 -2.79 -6.78
N LEU A 36 7.02 -1.80 -6.16
CA LEU A 36 6.36 -0.61 -5.65
C LEU A 36 6.81 0.63 -6.42
N ASN A 37 6.23 0.82 -7.61
CA ASN A 37 6.36 2.11 -8.28
C ASN A 37 5.29 3.06 -7.75
N ASP A 38 5.34 4.33 -8.15
CA ASP A 38 4.41 5.34 -7.66
C ASP A 38 2.96 4.98 -7.94
N GLU A 39 2.69 4.38 -9.08
CA GLU A 39 1.35 3.94 -9.43
C GLU A 39 0.85 2.87 -8.46
N MET A 40 1.71 1.91 -8.14
CA MET A 40 1.32 0.81 -7.27
C MET A 40 1.18 1.27 -5.82
N ILE A 41 2.05 2.18 -5.38
CA ILE A 41 1.94 2.77 -4.05
C ILE A 41 0.60 3.51 -3.92
N THR A 42 0.23 4.31 -4.91
CA THR A 42 -1.06 5.01 -4.91
C THR A 42 -2.21 4.03 -4.90
N THR A 43 -2.12 2.97 -5.69
CA THR A 43 -3.15 1.93 -5.75
C THR A 43 -3.34 1.27 -4.38
N ILE A 44 -2.25 0.87 -3.75
CA ILE A 44 -2.31 0.17 -2.45
C ILE A 44 -2.86 1.11 -1.37
N THR A 45 -2.37 2.35 -1.30
CA THR A 45 -2.82 3.28 -0.27
C THR A 45 -4.28 3.66 -0.47
N THR A 46 -4.74 3.79 -1.71
CA THR A 46 -6.14 4.08 -2.01
C THR A 46 -7.03 2.89 -1.64
N LEU A 47 -6.63 1.67 -2.00
CA LEU A 47 -7.36 0.49 -1.60
C LEU A 47 -7.48 0.38 -0.09
N PHE A 48 -6.38 0.63 0.61
CA PHE A 48 -6.39 0.55 2.06
C PHE A 48 -7.34 1.58 2.67
N SER A 49 -7.32 2.82 2.17
CA SER A 49 -8.21 3.86 2.70
C SER A 49 -9.69 3.59 2.38
N HIS A 50 -9.96 2.77 1.38
CA HIS A 50 -11.32 2.35 1.03
C HIS A 50 -11.67 0.98 1.60
N ASN A 51 -10.91 0.50 2.57
CA ASN A 51 -11.14 -0.79 3.24
C ASN A 51 -11.17 -1.96 2.26
N GLY A 52 -10.39 -1.87 1.19
CA GLY A 52 -10.32 -2.92 0.19
C GLY A 52 -11.47 -2.94 -0.80
N ASN A 53 -12.33 -1.94 -0.79
CA ASN A 53 -13.46 -1.89 -1.72
C ASN A 53 -12.97 -1.49 -3.11
N MET A 54 -13.05 -2.43 -4.06
CA MET A 54 -12.53 -2.22 -5.40
C MET A 54 -13.27 -1.12 -6.14
N SER A 55 -14.59 -1.08 -6.02
CA SER A 55 -15.39 -0.12 -6.78
C SER A 55 -15.13 1.32 -6.35
N SER A 56 -15.12 1.59 -5.04
CA SER A 56 -14.90 2.95 -4.56
C SER A 56 -13.45 3.37 -4.75
N ALA A 57 -12.50 2.45 -4.60
CA ALA A 57 -11.09 2.76 -4.83
C ALA A 57 -10.83 3.09 -6.30
N ALA A 58 -11.41 2.31 -7.22
CA ALA A 58 -11.29 2.59 -8.65
C ALA A 58 -11.85 3.95 -9.01
N LYS A 59 -12.97 4.31 -8.38
CA LYS A 59 -13.59 5.62 -8.62
C LYS A 59 -12.65 6.74 -8.19
N GLU A 60 -12.05 6.63 -7.01
CA GLU A 60 -11.10 7.64 -6.56
C GLU A 60 -9.87 7.70 -7.45
N LEU A 61 -9.39 6.57 -7.95
CA LEU A 61 -8.24 6.51 -8.84
C LEU A 61 -8.56 6.94 -10.27
N HIS A 62 -9.83 7.19 -10.57
CA HIS A 62 -10.29 7.56 -11.91
C HIS A 62 -9.95 6.49 -12.96
N ILE A 63 -10.07 5.22 -12.57
CA ILE A 63 -9.85 4.09 -13.48
C ILE A 63 -11.04 3.17 -13.44
N HIS A 64 -11.16 2.33 -14.47
CA HIS A 64 -12.20 1.32 -14.48
C HIS A 64 -11.89 0.24 -13.44
N ARG A 65 -12.95 -0.31 -12.83
CA ARG A 65 -12.81 -1.36 -11.83
C ARG A 65 -11.99 -2.55 -12.36
N ASN A 66 -12.18 -2.90 -13.63
CA ASN A 66 -11.43 -4.00 -14.23
C ASN A 66 -9.93 -3.70 -14.33
N THR A 67 -9.57 -2.44 -14.54
CA THR A 67 -8.16 -2.03 -14.52
C THR A 67 -7.56 -2.24 -13.15
N LEU A 68 -8.31 -1.89 -12.11
CA LEU A 68 -7.86 -2.09 -10.75
C LEU A 68 -7.70 -3.58 -10.43
N LEU A 69 -8.67 -4.40 -10.84
CA LEU A 69 -8.58 -5.84 -10.66
C LEU A 69 -7.35 -6.41 -11.36
N TYR A 70 -7.06 -5.93 -12.57
CA TYR A 70 -5.86 -6.35 -13.29
C TYR A 70 -4.59 -6.01 -12.51
N ARG A 71 -4.52 -4.79 -11.96
CA ARG A 71 -3.35 -4.37 -11.16
C ARG A 71 -3.19 -5.25 -9.92
N THR A 72 -4.28 -5.58 -9.25
CA THR A 72 -4.21 -6.44 -8.05
C THR A 72 -3.78 -7.85 -8.42
N GLN A 73 -4.25 -8.39 -9.54
CA GLN A 73 -3.86 -9.72 -9.99
C GLN A 73 -2.37 -9.75 -10.34
N ARG A 74 -1.89 -8.74 -11.04
CA ARG A 74 -0.49 -8.66 -11.42
C ARG A 74 0.39 -8.56 -10.18
N TYR A 75 -0.01 -7.76 -9.20
CA TYR A 75 0.73 -7.63 -7.95
C TYR A 75 0.79 -8.97 -7.23
N PHE A 76 -0.31 -9.72 -7.22
CA PHE A 76 -0.34 -11.05 -6.62
C PHE A 76 0.65 -11.99 -7.32
N GLU A 77 0.69 -11.96 -8.63
CA GLU A 77 1.61 -12.82 -9.38
C GLU A 77 3.06 -12.50 -9.07
N GLU A 78 3.36 -11.23 -8.78
CA GLU A 78 4.73 -10.80 -8.52
C GLU A 78 5.14 -10.96 -7.07
N THR A 79 4.21 -10.86 -6.13
CA THR A 79 4.55 -10.78 -4.71
C THR A 79 3.89 -11.87 -3.87
N SER A 80 2.92 -12.57 -4.39
CA SER A 80 2.04 -13.51 -3.67
C SER A 80 1.14 -12.85 -2.63
N LEU A 81 1.07 -11.51 -2.62
CA LEU A 81 0.15 -10.79 -1.75
C LEU A 81 -1.13 -10.50 -2.51
N ASP A 82 -2.24 -10.99 -1.97
CA ASP A 82 -3.57 -10.78 -2.54
C ASP A 82 -4.20 -9.55 -1.88
N LEU A 83 -4.25 -8.45 -2.63
CA LEU A 83 -4.76 -7.19 -2.09
C LEU A 83 -6.26 -7.22 -1.78
N LYS A 84 -6.94 -8.30 -2.14
CA LYS A 84 -8.34 -8.51 -1.75
C LYS A 84 -8.46 -9.10 -0.34
N ARG A 85 -7.35 -9.56 0.24
CA ARG A 85 -7.31 -10.05 1.61
C ARG A 85 -6.80 -8.93 2.51
N SER A 86 -7.48 -8.75 3.64
CA SER A 86 -7.14 -7.64 4.55
C SER A 86 -5.74 -7.77 5.14
N ASP A 87 -5.30 -9.00 5.45
CA ASP A 87 -3.96 -9.20 6.01
C ASP A 87 -2.88 -8.88 4.99
N ASP A 88 -3.04 -9.34 3.75
CA ASP A 88 -2.08 -9.06 2.69
C ASP A 88 -2.08 -7.58 2.33
N LEU A 89 -3.26 -6.96 2.30
CA LEU A 89 -3.37 -5.53 2.03
C LEU A 89 -2.64 -4.71 3.10
N LEU A 90 -2.75 -5.12 4.36
CA LEU A 90 -2.04 -4.43 5.44
C LEU A 90 -0.53 -4.54 5.24
N ILE A 91 -0.03 -5.72 4.90
CA ILE A 91 1.41 -5.92 4.67
C ILE A 91 1.88 -5.04 3.51
N ALA A 92 1.13 -5.04 2.42
CA ALA A 92 1.45 -4.20 1.26
C ALA A 92 1.42 -2.72 1.62
N TYR A 93 0.45 -2.30 2.44
CA TYR A 93 0.34 -0.92 2.89
C TYR A 93 1.57 -0.52 3.73
N LEU A 94 1.98 -1.37 4.66
CA LEU A 94 3.15 -1.07 5.49
C LEU A 94 4.42 -0.98 4.64
N ALA A 95 4.56 -1.85 3.65
CA ALA A 95 5.70 -1.79 2.74
C ALA A 95 5.66 -0.49 1.91
N ALA A 96 4.48 -0.08 1.45
CA ALA A 96 4.33 1.16 0.69
C ALA A 96 4.69 2.37 1.55
N GLN A 97 4.27 2.38 2.82
CA GLN A 97 4.60 3.47 3.73
C GLN A 97 6.11 3.53 4.00
N LEU A 98 6.73 2.38 4.25
CA LEU A 98 8.17 2.32 4.46
C LEU A 98 8.92 2.81 3.22
N ASN A 99 8.47 2.41 2.04
CA ASN A 99 9.09 2.87 0.78
C ASN A 99 9.03 4.39 0.66
N LYS A 100 7.86 4.98 0.96
CA LYS A 100 7.69 6.43 0.88
C LYS A 100 8.59 7.17 1.88
N LEU A 101 8.75 6.62 3.08
CA LEU A 101 9.52 7.26 4.15
C LEU A 101 11.02 7.11 3.96
N THR A 102 11.48 6.07 3.26
CA THR A 102 12.91 5.79 3.07
C THR A 102 13.40 6.07 1.66
N LYS A 103 12.52 6.45 0.76
CA LYS A 103 12.85 6.65 -0.65
C LYS A 103 13.78 7.83 -0.86
N TYR A 104 13.65 8.87 -0.05
CA TYR A 104 14.43 10.09 -0.19
C TYR A 104 15.46 10.17 0.92
N PRO A 105 16.70 10.53 0.56
CA PRO A 105 17.73 10.75 1.58
C PRO A 105 17.45 11.96 2.44
#